data_46f2fa58e0d3a58fa2aa8caf7be27eba
#
_entry.id   46f2fa58e0d3a58fa2aa8caf7be27eba
#
_cell.length_a   1.000
_cell.length_b   1.000
_cell.length_c   1.000
_cell.angle_alpha   90.00
_cell.angle_beta   90.00
_cell.angle_gamma   90.00
#
_symmetry.space_group_name_H-M   'P 1'
#
loop_
_entity.id
_entity.type
_entity.pdbx_description
1 polymer ?
#
loop_
_entity_poly.entity_id
_entity_poly.type
_entity_poly.pdbx_seq_one_letter_code
_entity_poly.pdbx_strand_id
1 'polypeptide(L)'
;MKAQVLISLGLLVCSVTASAAEKCRSLDLAKLNKAIPLATPWRTSGGGNGSCSFEGGSGISFGFSQTIDASADKAEASVGDSKKTIGADNRINEETTIGKNGFSYSIKLPSGVPNDKSVFLFGHRGSVEISGYLNLQKAVTPAQRQAAAQLMFDSMKIADNSKALAKAEKCPYFDMALIQQLLPSDDLSIAVPGPDSCVVSADSSAVIISVTRGTNNAAQAIGNMLKDSGCTVDQLPRLGKPNGIMYACKGGNPRAQILFMAKGGFFDLSFVPTQEPTAEQRATLIELAEYAAAHQK
;
A
#
# COMPACT_ATOMS: atom_id res chain seq x y z
N MET A 1 -59.25 -7.79 -39.60
CA MET A 1 -58.45 -6.74 -38.96
C MET A 1 -57.53 -7.40 -37.94
N LYS A 2 -56.24 -7.60 -38.26
CA LYS A 2 -55.25 -8.21 -37.37
C LYS A 2 -54.42 -7.06 -36.78
N ALA A 3 -54.50 -6.88 -35.48
CA ALA A 3 -53.68 -5.94 -34.74
C ALA A 3 -52.29 -6.57 -34.47
N GLN A 4 -51.23 -6.02 -35.01
CA GLN A 4 -49.86 -6.36 -34.66
C GLN A 4 -49.46 -5.56 -33.43
N VAL A 5 -49.14 -6.27 -32.34
CA VAL A 5 -48.52 -5.72 -31.16
C VAL A 5 -47.02 -5.73 -31.35
N LEU A 6 -46.44 -4.55 -31.52
CA LEU A 6 -44.98 -4.32 -31.53
C LEU A 6 -44.47 -4.31 -30.10
N ILE A 7 -43.79 -5.38 -29.71
CA ILE A 7 -43.03 -5.43 -28.44
C ILE A 7 -41.68 -4.77 -28.69
N SER A 8 -41.51 -3.55 -28.20
CA SER A 8 -40.23 -2.85 -28.18
C SER A 8 -39.37 -3.44 -27.05
N LEU A 9 -38.38 -4.25 -27.44
CA LEU A 9 -37.34 -4.74 -26.52
C LEU A 9 -36.37 -3.60 -26.25
N GLY A 10 -36.58 -2.89 -25.13
CA GLY A 10 -35.61 -1.92 -24.63
C GLY A 10 -34.35 -2.64 -24.12
N LEU A 11 -33.27 -2.56 -24.91
CA LEU A 11 -31.92 -2.91 -24.42
C LEU A 11 -31.55 -1.93 -23.32
N LEU A 12 -31.65 -2.37 -22.06
CA LEU A 12 -31.02 -1.70 -20.92
C LEU A 12 -29.51 -1.96 -21.05
N VAL A 13 -28.81 -1.02 -21.67
CA VAL A 13 -27.34 -0.96 -21.61
C VAL A 13 -27.01 -0.55 -20.17
N CYS A 14 -26.73 -1.54 -19.32
CA CYS A 14 -26.03 -1.31 -18.07
C CYS A 14 -24.63 -0.78 -18.43
N SER A 15 -24.50 0.53 -18.48
CA SER A 15 -23.21 1.21 -18.44
C SER A 15 -22.61 0.92 -17.06
N VAL A 16 -21.80 -0.13 -17.00
CA VAL A 16 -20.82 -0.30 -15.92
C VAL A 16 -19.88 0.90 -16.06
N THR A 17 -20.14 1.95 -15.29
CA THR A 17 -19.16 3.00 -15.08
C THR A 17 -18.00 2.34 -14.36
N ALA A 18 -17.00 1.88 -15.12
CA ALA A 18 -15.70 1.56 -14.59
C ALA A 18 -15.25 2.82 -13.84
N SER A 19 -15.20 2.75 -12.52
CA SER A 19 -14.55 3.75 -11.68
C SER A 19 -13.21 4.02 -12.35
N ALA A 20 -12.99 5.25 -12.83
CA ALA A 20 -11.75 5.60 -13.50
C ALA A 20 -10.65 5.38 -12.47
N ALA A 21 -9.89 4.28 -12.63
CA ALA A 21 -8.75 4.00 -11.80
C ALA A 21 -7.88 5.25 -11.82
N GLU A 22 -7.59 5.82 -10.67
CA GLU A 22 -6.83 7.05 -10.54
C GLU A 22 -5.51 6.85 -11.29
N LYS A 23 -5.25 7.70 -12.28
CA LYS A 23 -4.10 7.51 -13.17
C LYS A 23 -2.83 7.67 -12.36
N CYS A 24 -1.93 6.71 -12.46
CA CYS A 24 -0.57 6.90 -11.99
C CYS A 24 0.03 8.14 -12.66
N ARG A 25 0.31 9.19 -11.88
CA ARG A 25 0.86 10.46 -12.38
C ARG A 25 2.38 10.42 -12.52
N SER A 26 3.04 9.51 -11.80
CA SER A 26 4.49 9.43 -11.74
C SER A 26 5.11 8.49 -12.77
N LEU A 27 4.32 7.63 -13.43
CA LEU A 27 4.80 6.72 -14.46
C LEU A 27 3.86 6.65 -15.66
N ASP A 28 4.42 6.88 -16.85
CA ASP A 28 3.72 6.71 -18.12
C ASP A 28 3.61 5.21 -18.48
N LEU A 29 2.39 4.76 -18.70
CA LEU A 29 2.05 3.39 -19.09
C LEU A 29 2.75 2.97 -20.40
N ALA A 30 2.94 3.90 -21.36
CA ALA A 30 3.66 3.61 -22.59
C ALA A 30 5.14 3.29 -22.35
N LYS A 31 5.78 3.97 -21.38
CA LYS A 31 7.14 3.67 -20.96
C LYS A 31 7.25 2.29 -20.31
N LEU A 32 6.29 1.91 -19.47
CA LEU A 32 6.25 0.59 -18.86
C LEU A 32 6.08 -0.50 -19.92
N ASN A 33 5.15 -0.36 -20.85
CA ASN A 33 4.94 -1.29 -21.96
C ASN A 33 6.19 -1.46 -22.84
N LYS A 34 6.95 -0.39 -23.05
CA LYS A 34 8.20 -0.41 -23.81
C LYS A 34 9.35 -1.08 -23.04
N ALA A 35 9.47 -0.81 -21.76
CA ALA A 35 10.59 -1.26 -20.93
C ALA A 35 10.44 -2.73 -20.49
N ILE A 36 9.22 -3.17 -20.21
CA ILE A 36 8.88 -4.54 -19.80
C ILE A 36 7.72 -5.03 -20.68
N PRO A 37 7.98 -5.41 -21.94
CA PRO A 37 6.95 -5.83 -22.87
C PRO A 37 6.34 -7.18 -22.45
N LEU A 38 5.01 -7.28 -22.53
CA LEU A 38 4.22 -8.47 -22.26
C LEU A 38 3.35 -8.83 -23.48
N ALA A 39 2.91 -10.07 -23.54
CA ALA A 39 1.91 -10.50 -24.53
C ALA A 39 0.56 -9.76 -24.37
N THR A 40 0.14 -9.55 -23.10
CA THR A 40 -0.97 -8.67 -22.75
C THR A 40 -0.40 -7.35 -22.28
N PRO A 41 -0.71 -6.22 -22.89
CA PRO A 41 -0.21 -4.93 -22.46
C PRO A 41 -0.56 -4.60 -21.01
N TRP A 42 0.35 -3.91 -20.33
CA TRP A 42 0.12 -3.39 -19.00
C TRP A 42 -1.09 -2.45 -18.94
N ARG A 43 -1.83 -2.50 -17.86
CA ARG A 43 -2.93 -1.59 -17.53
C ARG A 43 -2.70 -1.01 -16.15
N THR A 44 -3.13 0.22 -15.92
CA THR A 44 -3.14 0.78 -14.56
C THR A 44 -4.24 0.09 -13.77
N SER A 45 -3.88 -0.52 -12.63
CA SER A 45 -4.82 -1.16 -11.71
C SER A 45 -5.09 -0.30 -10.46
N GLY A 46 -4.22 0.67 -10.18
CA GLY A 46 -4.38 1.63 -9.10
C GLY A 46 -3.29 2.69 -9.14
N GLY A 47 -3.48 3.75 -8.40
CA GLY A 47 -2.50 4.82 -8.27
C GLY A 47 -3.03 5.94 -7.39
N GLY A 48 -2.12 6.70 -6.81
CA GLY A 48 -2.41 7.86 -6.00
C GLY A 48 -1.15 8.72 -5.88
N ASN A 49 -1.17 9.68 -4.96
CA ASN A 49 0.00 10.50 -4.71
C ASN A 49 1.15 9.63 -4.17
N GLY A 50 2.18 9.41 -4.97
CA GLY A 50 3.36 8.64 -4.60
C GLY A 50 3.26 7.13 -4.80
N SER A 51 2.11 6.56 -5.21
CA SER A 51 2.01 5.13 -5.51
C SER A 51 1.45 4.86 -6.90
N CYS A 52 1.86 3.72 -7.48
CA CYS A 52 1.35 3.23 -8.75
C CYS A 52 1.27 1.72 -8.73
N SER A 53 0.22 1.19 -9.35
CA SER A 53 0.00 -0.24 -9.50
C SER A 53 -0.47 -0.54 -10.92
N PHE A 54 0.12 -1.57 -11.51
CA PHE A 54 -0.15 -2.01 -12.88
C PHE A 54 -0.34 -3.52 -12.91
N GLU A 55 -1.17 -3.98 -13.83
CA GLU A 55 -1.38 -5.40 -14.11
C GLU A 55 -1.15 -5.70 -15.59
N GLY A 56 -0.57 -6.86 -15.89
CA GLY A 56 -0.27 -7.34 -17.24
C GLY A 56 -0.92 -8.68 -17.56
N GLY A 57 -2.02 -9.01 -16.87
CA GLY A 57 -2.70 -10.31 -16.94
C GLY A 57 -2.62 -11.08 -15.61
N SER A 58 -3.12 -12.32 -15.61
CA SER A 58 -3.20 -13.13 -14.38
C SER A 58 -1.83 -13.38 -13.74
N GLY A 59 -1.65 -12.91 -12.50
CA GLY A 59 -0.41 -13.07 -11.73
C GLY A 59 0.76 -12.21 -12.20
N ILE A 60 0.54 -11.26 -13.11
CA ILE A 60 1.55 -10.32 -13.57
C ILE A 60 1.20 -8.94 -13.01
N SER A 61 2.10 -8.38 -12.21
CA SER A 61 1.90 -7.06 -11.62
C SER A 61 3.23 -6.32 -11.43
N PHE A 62 3.17 -5.00 -11.52
CA PHE A 62 4.25 -4.08 -11.17
C PHE A 62 3.65 -2.96 -10.33
N GLY A 63 4.31 -2.62 -9.25
CA GLY A 63 3.85 -1.53 -8.41
C GLY A 63 4.98 -0.95 -7.58
N PHE A 64 4.78 0.30 -7.14
CA PHE A 64 5.69 0.97 -6.23
C PHE A 64 4.97 2.02 -5.41
N SER A 65 5.57 2.37 -4.27
CA SER A 65 5.17 3.48 -3.42
C SER A 65 6.38 4.34 -3.08
N GLN A 66 6.15 5.63 -2.85
CA GLN A 66 7.16 6.60 -2.50
C GLN A 66 6.83 7.20 -1.14
N THR A 67 7.85 7.38 -0.30
CA THR A 67 7.78 8.05 0.99
C THR A 67 8.76 9.21 0.96
N ILE A 68 8.41 10.33 1.59
CA ILE A 68 9.30 11.50 1.69
C ILE A 68 9.84 11.52 3.11
N ASP A 69 11.13 11.34 3.24
CA ASP A 69 11.85 11.44 4.50
C ASP A 69 12.19 12.89 4.85
N ALA A 70 12.53 13.13 6.11
CA ALA A 70 12.92 14.45 6.59
C ALA A 70 14.20 14.99 5.92
N SER A 71 15.09 14.07 5.46
CA SER A 71 16.32 14.44 4.74
C SER A 71 16.79 13.30 3.80
N ALA A 72 17.72 13.65 2.90
CA ALA A 72 18.37 12.67 2.03
C ALA A 72 19.18 11.62 2.83
N ASP A 73 19.83 12.03 3.90
CA ASP A 73 20.63 11.12 4.74
C ASP A 73 19.72 10.10 5.47
N LYS A 74 18.52 10.51 5.87
CA LYS A 74 17.54 9.61 6.48
C LYS A 74 17.00 8.60 5.47
N ALA A 75 16.64 9.03 4.28
CA ALA A 75 16.22 8.13 3.21
C ALA A 75 17.32 7.12 2.86
N GLU A 76 18.58 7.57 2.75
CA GLU A 76 19.71 6.70 2.52
C GLU A 76 19.93 5.68 3.66
N ALA A 77 19.81 6.13 4.92
CA ALA A 77 19.96 5.28 6.09
C ALA A 77 18.82 4.24 6.16
N SER A 78 17.58 4.63 5.94
CA SER A 78 16.40 3.75 5.92
C SER A 78 16.56 2.62 4.90
N VAL A 79 16.95 2.96 3.67
CA VAL A 79 17.21 1.95 2.62
C VAL A 79 18.40 1.05 2.99
N GLY A 80 19.45 1.61 3.59
CA GLY A 80 20.61 0.86 4.07
C GLY A 80 20.28 -0.14 5.18
N ASP A 81 19.43 0.24 6.12
CA ASP A 81 18.99 -0.63 7.22
C ASP A 81 18.02 -1.71 6.73
N SER A 82 17.11 -1.36 5.81
CA SER A 82 16.27 -2.34 5.11
C SER A 82 17.12 -3.38 4.38
N LYS A 83 18.19 -2.95 3.69
CA LYS A 83 19.12 -3.82 3.00
C LYS A 83 19.82 -4.79 3.94
N LYS A 84 20.30 -4.32 5.11
CA LYS A 84 20.94 -5.17 6.13
C LYS A 84 19.97 -6.21 6.67
N THR A 85 18.77 -5.76 7.07
CA THR A 85 17.73 -6.61 7.67
C THR A 85 17.27 -7.69 6.68
N ILE A 86 16.94 -7.31 5.46
CA ILE A 86 16.49 -8.23 4.41
C ILE A 86 17.61 -9.16 3.97
N GLY A 87 18.85 -8.63 3.86
CA GLY A 87 20.03 -9.36 3.42
C GLY A 87 20.48 -10.46 4.38
N ALA A 88 20.05 -10.43 5.64
CA ALA A 88 20.31 -11.51 6.60
C ALA A 88 19.71 -12.86 6.13
N ASP A 89 18.55 -12.81 5.49
CA ASP A 89 17.79 -14.01 5.10
C ASP A 89 17.65 -14.20 3.59
N ASN A 90 17.93 -13.18 2.79
CA ASN A 90 17.69 -13.20 1.36
C ASN A 90 18.94 -12.82 0.55
N ARG A 91 19.02 -13.35 -0.67
CA ARG A 91 20.04 -12.92 -1.62
C ARG A 91 19.73 -11.52 -2.14
N ILE A 92 20.63 -10.57 -1.86
CA ILE A 92 20.53 -9.19 -2.32
C ILE A 92 21.24 -9.03 -3.67
N ASN A 93 20.62 -8.23 -4.57
CA ASN A 93 21.29 -7.69 -5.75
C ASN A 93 21.41 -6.18 -5.59
N GLU A 94 22.59 -5.63 -5.87
CA GLU A 94 22.82 -4.18 -5.87
C GLU A 94 22.08 -3.53 -7.05
N GLU A 95 21.39 -2.43 -6.79
CA GLU A 95 20.61 -1.67 -7.78
C GLU A 95 20.98 -0.18 -7.71
N THR A 96 22.21 0.13 -8.10
CA THR A 96 22.76 1.51 -8.03
C THR A 96 21.94 2.52 -8.85
N THR A 97 21.13 2.06 -9.78
CA THR A 97 20.20 2.89 -10.56
C THR A 97 19.19 3.63 -9.67
N ILE A 98 18.76 3.02 -8.56
CA ILE A 98 17.78 3.59 -7.62
C ILE A 98 18.40 4.14 -6.34
N GLY A 99 19.64 4.61 -6.43
CA GLY A 99 20.33 5.31 -5.34
C GLY A 99 21.50 4.54 -4.75
N LYS A 100 22.25 5.17 -3.83
CA LYS A 100 23.50 4.66 -3.28
C LYS A 100 23.35 3.31 -2.59
N ASN A 101 22.33 3.08 -1.80
CA ASN A 101 22.06 1.82 -1.10
C ASN A 101 20.96 0.99 -1.80
N GLY A 102 20.62 1.36 -3.04
CA GLY A 102 19.55 0.69 -3.79
C GLY A 102 19.81 -0.80 -3.97
N PHE A 103 18.79 -1.62 -3.77
CA PHE A 103 18.87 -3.06 -3.86
C PHE A 103 17.58 -3.71 -4.34
N SER A 104 17.70 -4.96 -4.76
CA SER A 104 16.56 -5.84 -5.00
C SER A 104 16.78 -7.20 -4.38
N TYR A 105 15.69 -7.91 -4.11
CA TYR A 105 15.72 -9.29 -3.61
C TYR A 105 14.52 -10.09 -4.07
N SER A 106 14.64 -11.43 -3.99
CA SER A 106 13.52 -12.37 -4.15
C SER A 106 13.29 -13.11 -2.84
N ILE A 107 12.03 -13.24 -2.43
CA ILE A 107 11.66 -13.98 -1.21
C ILE A 107 11.99 -15.45 -1.42
N LYS A 108 12.54 -16.10 -0.39
CA LYS A 108 12.73 -17.56 -0.37
C LYS A 108 11.37 -18.25 -0.18
N LEU A 109 11.11 -19.23 -1.01
CA LEU A 109 9.99 -20.15 -0.81
C LEU A 109 10.25 -21.05 0.41
N PRO A 110 9.22 -21.72 0.96
CA PRO A 110 9.39 -22.69 2.06
C PRO A 110 10.41 -23.80 1.76
N SER A 111 10.66 -24.09 0.47
CA SER A 111 11.71 -25.00 -0.01
C SER A 111 13.14 -24.45 0.13
N GLY A 112 13.31 -23.19 0.56
CA GLY A 112 14.61 -22.50 0.61
C GLY A 112 15.07 -21.94 -0.74
N VAL A 113 14.35 -22.19 -1.84
CA VAL A 113 14.68 -21.69 -3.19
C VAL A 113 14.12 -20.28 -3.36
N PRO A 114 14.87 -19.32 -3.96
CA PRO A 114 14.35 -18.00 -4.28
C PRO A 114 13.12 -18.06 -5.21
N ASN A 115 12.11 -17.25 -4.95
CA ASN A 115 11.01 -17.06 -5.89
C ASN A 115 11.42 -16.10 -7.01
N ASP A 116 12.07 -16.61 -8.03
CA ASP A 116 12.59 -15.78 -9.14
C ASP A 116 11.51 -15.07 -9.97
N LYS A 117 10.25 -15.44 -9.78
CA LYS A 117 9.10 -14.78 -10.45
C LYS A 117 8.71 -13.45 -9.81
N SER A 118 9.17 -13.20 -8.58
CA SER A 118 8.85 -11.99 -7.81
C SER A 118 10.14 -11.34 -7.35
N VAL A 119 10.30 -10.06 -7.67
CA VAL A 119 11.43 -9.23 -7.24
C VAL A 119 10.91 -8.01 -6.53
N PHE A 120 11.45 -7.71 -5.37
CA PHE A 120 11.23 -6.48 -4.62
C PHE A 120 12.41 -5.54 -4.82
N LEU A 121 12.15 -4.24 -4.94
CA LEU A 121 13.13 -3.21 -5.21
C LEU A 121 13.00 -2.10 -4.16
N PHE A 122 14.13 -1.61 -3.67
CA PHE A 122 14.22 -0.54 -2.69
C PHE A 122 15.29 0.44 -3.09
N GLY A 123 15.02 1.73 -2.98
CA GLY A 123 15.98 2.75 -3.31
C GLY A 123 15.54 4.13 -2.80
N HIS A 124 16.39 5.14 -3.06
CA HIS A 124 16.08 6.52 -2.73
C HIS A 124 16.70 7.50 -3.73
N ARG A 125 16.14 8.71 -3.74
CA ARG A 125 16.70 9.85 -4.45
C ARG A 125 16.44 11.13 -3.67
N GLY A 126 17.52 11.76 -3.19
CA GLY A 126 17.36 12.83 -2.23
C GLY A 126 16.59 12.32 -1.01
N SER A 127 15.61 13.05 -0.54
CA SER A 127 14.72 12.65 0.56
C SER A 127 13.56 11.73 0.15
N VAL A 128 13.49 11.28 -1.10
CA VAL A 128 12.43 10.38 -1.56
C VAL A 128 12.91 8.94 -1.50
N GLU A 129 12.30 8.14 -0.65
CA GLU A 129 12.44 6.69 -0.63
C GLU A 129 11.39 6.06 -1.55
N ILE A 130 11.75 4.97 -2.22
CA ILE A 130 10.85 4.20 -3.07
C ILE A 130 11.00 2.70 -2.80
N SER A 131 9.87 2.04 -2.62
CA SER A 131 9.79 0.59 -2.59
C SER A 131 8.84 0.09 -3.65
N GLY A 132 9.14 -1.04 -4.27
CA GLY A 132 8.33 -1.60 -5.33
C GLY A 132 8.52 -3.08 -5.52
N TYR A 133 7.72 -3.64 -6.43
CA TYR A 133 7.77 -5.05 -6.78
C TYR A 133 7.48 -5.26 -8.26
N LEU A 134 8.05 -6.32 -8.81
CA LEU A 134 7.74 -6.85 -10.13
C LEU A 134 7.43 -8.33 -10.01
N ASN A 135 6.21 -8.74 -10.36
CA ASN A 135 5.78 -10.15 -10.43
C ASN A 135 5.52 -10.54 -11.87
N LEU A 136 6.12 -11.63 -12.32
CA LEU A 136 5.94 -12.20 -13.65
C LEU A 136 5.56 -13.67 -13.56
N GLN A 137 5.02 -14.24 -14.64
CA GLN A 137 4.75 -15.69 -14.71
C GLN A 137 6.01 -16.53 -14.85
N LYS A 138 7.10 -15.94 -15.38
CA LYS A 138 8.42 -16.56 -15.55
C LYS A 138 9.42 -15.84 -14.67
N ALA A 139 10.59 -16.43 -14.48
CA ALA A 139 11.69 -15.80 -13.76
C ALA A 139 12.00 -14.40 -14.32
N VAL A 140 12.11 -13.43 -13.41
CA VAL A 140 12.46 -12.03 -13.74
C VAL A 140 13.93 -12.01 -14.19
N THR A 141 14.17 -11.59 -15.42
CA THR A 141 15.52 -11.48 -15.95
C THR A 141 16.25 -10.25 -15.35
N PRO A 142 17.60 -10.24 -15.34
CA PRO A 142 18.36 -9.06 -14.93
C PRO A 142 17.96 -7.78 -15.69
N ALA A 143 17.70 -7.90 -17.00
CA ALA A 143 17.26 -6.76 -17.82
C ALA A 143 15.88 -6.21 -17.39
N GLN A 144 14.92 -7.09 -17.09
CA GLN A 144 13.60 -6.67 -16.58
C GLN A 144 13.70 -6.03 -15.20
N ARG A 145 14.55 -6.57 -14.31
CA ARG A 145 14.81 -5.99 -12.99
C ARG A 145 15.42 -4.59 -13.11
N GLN A 146 16.43 -4.41 -13.96
CA GLN A 146 17.04 -3.10 -14.22
C GLN A 146 16.02 -2.12 -14.85
N ALA A 147 15.18 -2.59 -15.77
CA ALA A 147 14.13 -1.78 -16.36
C ALA A 147 13.10 -1.31 -15.30
N ALA A 148 12.70 -2.19 -14.37
CA ALA A 148 11.83 -1.83 -13.26
C ALA A 148 12.51 -0.79 -12.34
N ALA A 149 13.78 -0.99 -11.97
CA ALA A 149 14.55 -0.03 -11.19
C ALA A 149 14.65 1.34 -11.89
N GLN A 150 14.89 1.37 -13.20
CA GLN A 150 14.95 2.62 -13.97
C GLN A 150 13.60 3.34 -14.01
N LEU A 151 12.50 2.61 -14.20
CA LEU A 151 11.14 3.18 -14.17
C LEU A 151 10.82 3.78 -12.79
N MET A 152 11.19 3.10 -11.71
CA MET A 152 11.05 3.61 -10.34
C MET A 152 11.89 4.87 -10.14
N PHE A 153 13.16 4.88 -10.56
CA PHE A 153 14.03 6.04 -10.48
C PHE A 153 13.49 7.25 -11.25
N ASP A 154 12.95 7.02 -12.45
CA ASP A 154 12.36 8.08 -13.26
C ASP A 154 11.08 8.63 -12.62
N SER A 155 10.31 7.80 -11.91
CA SER A 155 9.14 8.25 -11.14
C SER A 155 9.52 9.16 -9.97
N MET A 156 10.63 8.88 -9.27
CA MET A 156 11.16 9.74 -8.20
C MET A 156 11.60 11.12 -8.68
N LYS A 157 12.03 11.27 -9.95
CA LYS A 157 12.37 12.59 -10.53
C LYS A 157 11.18 13.53 -10.53
N ILE A 158 9.98 13.01 -10.76
CA ILE A 158 8.75 13.79 -10.76
C ILE A 158 8.39 14.22 -9.33
N ALA A 159 8.58 13.32 -8.37
CA ALA A 159 8.35 13.61 -6.95
C ALA A 159 9.31 14.69 -6.41
N ASP A 160 10.59 14.62 -6.76
CA ASP A 160 11.63 15.55 -6.31
C ASP A 160 11.42 16.99 -6.82
N ASN A 161 10.84 17.15 -8.01
CA ASN A 161 10.50 18.44 -8.60
C ASN A 161 9.19 19.03 -8.04
N SER A 162 8.41 18.26 -7.34
CA SER A 162 7.16 18.70 -6.76
C SER A 162 7.36 19.14 -5.30
N LYS A 163 7.75 20.42 -5.08
CA LYS A 163 7.44 21.10 -3.82
C LYS A 163 5.95 20.99 -3.42
N ALA A 164 5.10 20.47 -4.31
CA ALA A 164 3.72 20.10 -4.07
C ALA A 164 3.56 18.83 -3.21
N LEU A 165 4.52 17.92 -3.19
CA LEU A 165 4.54 16.80 -2.22
C LEU A 165 5.04 17.27 -0.84
N ALA A 166 5.84 18.34 -0.76
CA ALA A 166 6.26 18.94 0.51
C ALA A 166 5.14 19.70 1.25
N LYS A 167 4.01 19.97 0.61
CA LYS A 167 2.71 20.07 1.28
C LYS A 167 2.15 18.68 1.37
N ALA A 168 2.71 17.88 2.30
CA ALA A 168 2.11 16.64 2.72
C ALA A 168 0.60 16.89 2.84
N GLU A 169 -0.21 16.39 1.91
CA GLU A 169 -1.65 16.41 2.06
C GLU A 169 -1.86 15.72 3.40
N LYS A 170 -2.28 16.54 4.39
CA LYS A 170 -2.53 16.04 5.73
C LYS A 170 -3.43 14.84 5.56
N CYS A 171 -3.01 13.69 6.02
CA CYS A 171 -3.85 12.51 6.00
C CYS A 171 -5.20 12.87 6.63
N PRO A 172 -6.31 12.84 5.89
CA PRO A 172 -7.58 13.31 6.40
C PRO A 172 -8.13 12.43 7.52
N TYR A 173 -7.57 11.22 7.67
CA TYR A 173 -8.01 10.21 8.63
C TYR A 173 -7.20 10.23 9.93
N PHE A 174 -6.13 11.03 10.04
CA PHE A 174 -5.24 11.02 11.18
C PHE A 174 -5.29 12.31 11.98
N ASP A 175 -5.52 12.16 13.28
CA ASP A 175 -5.17 13.18 14.26
C ASP A 175 -3.69 13.01 14.61
N MET A 176 -2.87 14.00 14.28
CA MET A 176 -1.43 13.94 14.50
C MET A 176 -1.04 13.93 15.98
N ALA A 177 -1.90 14.42 16.89
CA ALA A 177 -1.65 14.31 18.32
C ALA A 177 -1.78 12.86 18.82
N LEU A 178 -2.76 12.11 18.29
CA LEU A 178 -2.90 10.68 18.56
C LEU A 178 -1.77 9.87 17.91
N ILE A 179 -1.37 10.23 16.68
CA ILE A 179 -0.22 9.62 16.02
C ILE A 179 1.05 9.78 16.86
N GLN A 180 1.30 10.99 17.40
CA GLN A 180 2.48 11.26 18.23
C GLN A 180 2.50 10.44 19.52
N GLN A 181 1.33 10.06 20.07
CA GLN A 181 1.25 9.16 21.24
C GLN A 181 1.59 7.70 20.86
N LEU A 182 1.22 7.26 19.65
CA LEU A 182 1.55 5.92 19.16
C LEU A 182 2.99 5.81 18.68
N LEU A 183 3.50 6.87 18.07
CA LEU A 183 4.83 6.99 17.49
C LEU A 183 5.53 8.21 18.14
N PRO A 184 6.08 8.08 19.37
CA PRO A 184 6.71 9.20 20.09
C PRO A 184 8.09 9.52 19.48
N SER A 185 8.09 10.14 18.30
CA SER A 185 9.28 10.54 17.57
C SER A 185 9.08 11.93 16.98
N ASP A 186 10.12 12.75 16.99
CA ASP A 186 10.12 14.07 16.31
C ASP A 186 10.27 13.89 14.79
N ASP A 187 10.66 12.71 14.34
CA ASP A 187 10.99 12.38 12.96
C ASP A 187 9.95 11.42 12.36
N LEU A 188 8.73 11.92 12.17
CA LEU A 188 7.67 11.17 11.52
C LEU A 188 7.79 11.26 9.99
N SER A 189 7.81 10.12 9.33
CA SER A 189 7.66 10.00 7.88
C SER A 189 6.19 9.76 7.53
N ILE A 190 5.62 10.59 6.64
CA ILE A 190 4.22 10.53 6.24
C ILE A 190 4.15 10.20 4.75
N ALA A 191 3.47 9.11 4.42
CA ALA A 191 3.16 8.72 3.04
C ALA A 191 1.64 8.67 2.84
N VAL A 192 1.17 9.21 1.73
CA VAL A 192 -0.22 9.13 1.28
C VAL A 192 -0.22 8.36 -0.04
N PRO A 193 -0.22 7.00 0.00
CA PRO A 193 -0.14 6.17 -1.20
C PRO A 193 -1.33 6.36 -2.14
N GLY A 194 -2.44 6.85 -1.62
CA GLY A 194 -3.66 7.12 -2.37
C GLY A 194 -4.65 7.95 -1.57
N PRO A 195 -5.77 8.39 -2.16
CA PRO A 195 -6.76 9.24 -1.50
C PRO A 195 -7.42 8.53 -0.30
N ASP A 196 -7.43 7.23 -0.31
CA ASP A 196 -8.05 6.37 0.68
C ASP A 196 -7.02 5.57 1.52
N SER A 197 -5.75 6.02 1.56
CA SER A 197 -4.69 5.35 2.32
C SER A 197 -3.67 6.33 2.84
N CYS A 198 -3.26 6.15 4.10
CA CYS A 198 -2.19 6.91 4.74
C CYS A 198 -1.29 5.97 5.55
N VAL A 199 -0.02 6.33 5.59
CA VAL A 199 0.99 5.67 6.43
C VAL A 199 1.76 6.75 7.16
N VAL A 200 1.92 6.59 8.47
CA VAL A 200 2.88 7.38 9.26
C VAL A 200 3.81 6.40 9.94
N SER A 201 5.08 6.61 9.82
CA SER A 201 6.11 5.75 10.40
C SER A 201 7.15 6.55 11.14
N ALA A 202 7.73 5.92 12.16
CA ALA A 202 8.88 6.38 12.90
C ALA A 202 9.73 5.17 13.28
N ASP A 203 11.03 5.22 12.99
CA ASP A 203 11.95 4.09 13.21
C ASP A 203 11.42 2.80 12.57
N SER A 204 11.21 1.76 13.38
CA SER A 204 10.66 0.45 12.94
C SER A 204 9.17 0.28 13.26
N SER A 205 8.45 1.37 13.59
CA SER A 205 7.03 1.35 13.93
C SER A 205 6.22 2.15 12.91
N ALA A 206 4.97 1.75 12.66
CA ALA A 206 4.10 2.43 11.72
C ALA A 206 2.62 2.42 12.15
N VAL A 207 1.89 3.48 11.77
CA VAL A 207 0.42 3.53 11.77
C VAL A 207 -0.04 3.62 10.32
N ILE A 208 -0.88 2.70 9.91
CA ILE A 208 -1.36 2.54 8.53
C ILE A 208 -2.89 2.58 8.55
N ILE A 209 -3.49 3.39 7.69
CA ILE A 209 -4.93 3.34 7.43
C ILE A 209 -5.18 3.15 5.95
N SER A 210 -6.12 2.28 5.62
CA SER A 210 -6.66 2.13 4.27
C SER A 210 -8.19 2.09 4.32
N VAL A 211 -8.82 2.68 3.31
CA VAL A 211 -10.27 2.72 3.15
C VAL A 211 -10.63 2.10 1.81
N THR A 212 -11.41 1.04 1.85
CA THR A 212 -11.95 0.40 0.63
C THR A 212 -13.41 0.78 0.48
N ARG A 213 -13.75 1.44 -0.65
CA ARG A 213 -15.10 1.91 -0.94
C ARG A 213 -15.84 0.94 -1.86
N GLY A 214 -17.16 0.88 -1.73
CA GLY A 214 -18.04 0.23 -2.71
C GLY A 214 -18.00 -1.30 -2.76
N THR A 215 -17.60 -1.99 -1.70
CA THR A 215 -17.63 -3.46 -1.65
C THR A 215 -18.96 -3.96 -1.07
N ASN A 216 -19.77 -4.64 -1.88
CA ASN A 216 -21.06 -5.20 -1.47
C ASN A 216 -20.96 -6.25 -0.36
N ASN A 217 -19.76 -6.81 -0.12
CA ASN A 217 -19.50 -7.89 0.86
C ASN A 217 -18.53 -7.48 1.98
N ALA A 218 -18.24 -6.19 2.14
CA ALA A 218 -17.25 -5.71 3.14
C ALA A 218 -17.59 -6.17 4.56
N ALA A 219 -18.86 -6.10 4.96
CA ALA A 219 -19.30 -6.53 6.28
C ALA A 219 -19.04 -8.02 6.53
N GLN A 220 -19.30 -8.87 5.54
CA GLN A 220 -19.02 -10.31 5.63
C GLN A 220 -17.52 -10.58 5.68
N ALA A 221 -16.73 -9.86 4.86
CA ALA A 221 -15.27 -9.97 4.85
C ALA A 221 -14.67 -9.62 6.22
N ILE A 222 -15.10 -8.50 6.84
CA ILE A 222 -14.69 -8.13 8.20
C ILE A 222 -15.06 -9.23 9.20
N GLY A 223 -16.31 -9.71 9.18
CA GLY A 223 -16.76 -10.76 10.09
C GLY A 223 -15.89 -12.02 10.01
N ASN A 224 -15.54 -12.45 8.80
CA ASN A 224 -14.65 -13.59 8.58
C ASN A 224 -13.21 -13.29 9.05
N MET A 225 -12.65 -12.12 8.73
CA MET A 225 -11.31 -11.73 9.17
C MET A 225 -11.19 -11.70 10.71
N LEU A 226 -12.19 -11.14 11.39
CA LEU A 226 -12.20 -11.10 12.86
C LEU A 226 -12.29 -12.50 13.46
N LYS A 227 -13.12 -13.38 12.89
CA LYS A 227 -13.35 -14.74 13.38
C LYS A 227 -12.14 -15.64 13.17
N ASP A 228 -11.50 -15.56 12.00
CA ASP A 228 -10.46 -16.49 11.55
C ASP A 228 -9.04 -15.96 11.80
N SER A 229 -8.91 -14.82 12.49
CA SER A 229 -7.63 -14.09 12.68
C SER A 229 -6.58 -14.85 13.49
N GLY A 230 -6.97 -15.77 14.39
CA GLY A 230 -6.09 -16.37 15.38
C GLY A 230 -5.54 -15.38 16.43
N CYS A 231 -6.16 -14.21 16.52
CA CYS A 231 -5.82 -13.11 17.45
C CYS A 231 -6.82 -13.05 18.61
N THR A 232 -6.50 -12.28 19.64
CA THR A 232 -7.49 -11.76 20.58
C THR A 232 -8.30 -10.67 19.87
N VAL A 233 -9.63 -10.72 20.00
CA VAL A 233 -10.56 -9.78 19.33
C VAL A 233 -11.50 -9.17 20.34
N ASP A 234 -11.49 -7.83 20.44
CA ASP A 234 -12.44 -7.07 21.22
C ASP A 234 -13.37 -6.26 20.31
N GLN A 235 -14.66 -6.23 20.64
CA GLN A 235 -15.67 -5.44 19.93
C GLN A 235 -15.59 -3.96 20.32
N LEU A 236 -15.81 -3.06 19.37
CA LEU A 236 -15.73 -1.62 19.57
C LEU A 236 -17.14 -0.99 19.46
N PRO A 237 -17.79 -0.67 20.59
CA PRO A 237 -19.22 -0.28 20.60
C PRO A 237 -19.50 1.06 19.91
N ARG A 238 -18.50 1.93 19.75
CA ARG A 238 -18.64 3.26 19.13
C ARG A 238 -18.39 3.28 17.62
N LEU A 239 -17.95 2.17 17.04
CA LEU A 239 -17.71 2.05 15.61
C LEU A 239 -18.83 1.29 14.90
N GLY A 240 -18.99 1.55 13.59
CA GLY A 240 -19.98 0.87 12.76
C GLY A 240 -19.71 -0.64 12.64
N LYS A 241 -20.75 -1.46 12.80
CA LYS A 241 -20.67 -2.92 12.76
C LYS A 241 -20.71 -3.47 11.33
N PRO A 242 -20.02 -4.62 11.07
CA PRO A 242 -19.11 -5.32 11.99
C PRO A 242 -17.83 -4.54 12.25
N ASN A 243 -17.26 -4.69 13.43
CA ASN A 243 -16.00 -4.07 13.81
C ASN A 243 -15.26 -4.92 14.86
N GLY A 244 -14.00 -4.61 15.08
CA GLY A 244 -13.20 -5.19 16.16
C GLY A 244 -11.75 -4.73 16.11
N ILE A 245 -11.10 -4.74 17.27
CA ILE A 245 -9.65 -4.65 17.39
C ILE A 245 -9.05 -6.04 17.58
N MET A 246 -8.08 -6.39 16.74
CA MET A 246 -7.30 -7.62 16.79
C MET A 246 -5.90 -7.32 17.33
N TYR A 247 -5.40 -8.13 18.26
CA TYR A 247 -4.05 -8.03 18.83
C TYR A 247 -3.61 -9.39 19.40
N ALA A 248 -2.36 -9.51 19.88
CA ALA A 248 -1.79 -10.73 20.40
C ALA A 248 -2.02 -11.94 19.48
N CYS A 249 -1.69 -11.77 18.20
CA CYS A 249 -1.91 -12.79 17.17
C CYS A 249 -0.86 -13.89 17.26
N LYS A 250 -1.27 -15.16 17.16
CA LYS A 250 -0.36 -16.31 17.18
C LYS A 250 0.55 -16.32 15.96
N GLY A 251 1.86 -16.31 16.17
CA GLY A 251 2.87 -16.49 15.12
C GLY A 251 3.04 -15.32 14.17
N GLY A 252 2.49 -14.12 14.50
CA GLY A 252 2.64 -12.91 13.71
C GLY A 252 3.63 -11.90 14.32
N ASN A 253 3.97 -10.87 13.56
CA ASN A 253 4.69 -9.71 14.09
C ASN A 253 3.79 -8.94 15.07
N PRO A 254 4.35 -8.25 16.08
CA PRO A 254 3.60 -7.40 16.99
C PRO A 254 2.74 -6.41 16.22
N ARG A 255 1.43 -6.40 16.47
CA ARG A 255 0.50 -5.45 15.86
C ARG A 255 -0.82 -5.36 16.61
N ALA A 256 -1.48 -4.20 16.50
CA ALA A 256 -2.91 -4.07 16.71
C ALA A 256 -3.57 -3.60 15.42
N GLN A 257 -4.71 -4.18 15.06
CA GLN A 257 -5.43 -3.86 13.84
C GLN A 257 -6.92 -3.68 14.15
N ILE A 258 -7.49 -2.58 13.70
CA ILE A 258 -8.92 -2.27 13.83
C ILE A 258 -9.55 -2.34 12.46
N LEU A 259 -10.59 -3.17 12.35
CA LEU A 259 -11.45 -3.26 11.18
C LEU A 259 -12.82 -2.73 11.53
N PHE A 260 -13.39 -1.85 10.69
CA PHE A 260 -14.74 -1.31 10.93
C PHE A 260 -15.39 -0.78 9.65
N MET A 261 -16.73 -0.67 9.71
CA MET A 261 -17.51 -0.03 8.66
C MET A 261 -17.88 1.41 9.06
N ALA A 262 -17.75 2.34 8.14
CA ALA A 262 -18.28 3.69 8.32
C ALA A 262 -18.60 4.34 6.96
N LYS A 263 -19.73 5.06 6.87
CA LYS A 263 -20.21 5.79 5.66
C LYS A 263 -20.02 5.05 4.33
N GLY A 264 -20.32 3.75 4.30
CA GLY A 264 -20.23 2.94 3.08
C GLY A 264 -18.80 2.53 2.66
N GLY A 265 -17.81 2.74 3.54
CA GLY A 265 -16.44 2.27 3.37
C GLY A 265 -16.05 1.22 4.41
N PHE A 266 -15.10 0.39 4.03
CA PHE A 266 -14.38 -0.51 4.91
C PHE A 266 -13.06 0.13 5.32
N PHE A 267 -12.81 0.22 6.63
CA PHE A 267 -11.60 0.79 7.22
C PHE A 267 -10.75 -0.31 7.82
N ASP A 268 -9.49 -0.29 7.47
CA ASP A 268 -8.41 -1.08 8.05
C ASP A 268 -7.38 -0.12 8.63
N LEU A 269 -7.30 -0.04 9.96
CA LEU A 269 -6.34 0.77 10.70
C LEU A 269 -5.41 -0.15 11.46
N SER A 270 -4.13 -0.12 11.14
CA SER A 270 -3.10 -0.97 11.73
C SER A 270 -2.04 -0.14 12.43
N PHE A 271 -1.66 -0.55 13.63
CA PHE A 271 -0.47 -0.12 14.34
C PHE A 271 0.52 -1.28 14.41
N VAL A 272 1.71 -1.07 13.88
CA VAL A 272 2.80 -2.07 13.79
C VAL A 272 3.99 -1.54 14.60
N PRO A 273 4.07 -1.81 15.91
CA PRO A 273 5.21 -1.46 16.75
C PRO A 273 6.29 -2.55 16.72
N THR A 274 7.43 -2.26 17.34
CA THR A 274 8.51 -3.25 17.53
C THR A 274 8.22 -4.31 18.59
N GLN A 275 7.27 -4.04 19.47
CA GLN A 275 6.83 -4.94 20.57
C GLN A 275 5.30 -5.02 20.60
N GLU A 276 4.77 -6.01 21.30
CA GLU A 276 3.31 -6.16 21.45
C GLU A 276 2.68 -4.87 21.98
N PRO A 277 1.61 -4.35 21.33
CA PRO A 277 0.98 -3.10 21.73
C PRO A 277 0.44 -3.12 23.15
N THR A 278 0.79 -2.11 23.94
CA THR A 278 0.28 -1.96 25.32
C THR A 278 -1.23 -1.67 25.32
N ALA A 279 -1.87 -1.79 26.48
CA ALA A 279 -3.28 -1.43 26.63
C ALA A 279 -3.52 0.06 26.32
N GLU A 280 -2.61 0.94 26.69
CA GLU A 280 -2.66 2.37 26.39
C GLU A 280 -2.55 2.65 24.89
N GLN A 281 -1.59 2.04 24.21
CA GLN A 281 -1.46 2.16 22.75
C GLN A 281 -2.69 1.64 22.01
N ARG A 282 -3.30 0.54 22.47
CA ARG A 282 -4.56 0.05 21.89
C ARG A 282 -5.71 1.04 22.12
N ALA A 283 -5.79 1.68 23.30
CA ALA A 283 -6.80 2.71 23.56
C ALA A 283 -6.63 3.92 22.63
N THR A 284 -5.41 4.42 22.47
CA THR A 284 -5.09 5.51 21.51
C THR A 284 -5.43 5.12 20.07
N LEU A 285 -5.17 3.88 19.68
CA LEU A 285 -5.53 3.38 18.34
C LEU A 285 -7.05 3.36 18.12
N ILE A 286 -7.84 3.04 19.17
CA ILE A 286 -9.30 3.09 19.14
C ILE A 286 -9.78 4.52 18.97
N GLU A 287 -9.23 5.49 19.69
CA GLU A 287 -9.54 6.91 19.55
C GLU A 287 -9.23 7.40 18.13
N LEU A 288 -8.11 6.96 17.54
CA LEU A 288 -7.75 7.28 16.16
C LEU A 288 -8.76 6.69 15.15
N ALA A 289 -9.26 5.48 15.39
CA ALA A 289 -10.31 4.87 14.56
C ALA A 289 -11.64 5.64 14.65
N GLU A 290 -12.03 6.09 15.86
CA GLU A 290 -13.20 6.94 16.08
C GLU A 290 -13.05 8.30 15.37
N TYR A 291 -11.87 8.90 15.45
CA TYR A 291 -11.54 10.11 14.70
C TYR A 291 -11.68 9.90 13.19
N ALA A 292 -11.06 8.84 12.65
CA ALA A 292 -11.15 8.52 11.23
C ALA A 292 -12.60 8.29 10.77
N ALA A 293 -13.42 7.61 11.58
CA ALA A 293 -14.84 7.40 11.32
C ALA A 293 -15.64 8.71 11.27
N ALA A 294 -15.28 9.70 12.08
CA ALA A 294 -15.97 10.99 12.15
C ALA A 294 -15.56 11.96 11.02
N HIS A 295 -14.33 11.88 10.53
CA HIS A 295 -13.73 12.84 9.57
C HIS A 295 -13.68 12.33 8.13
N GLN A 296 -14.52 11.38 7.77
CA GLN A 296 -14.68 10.94 6.38
C GLN A 296 -15.26 12.06 5.50
N LYS A 297 -14.69 12.26 4.34
CA LYS A 297 -15.23 13.13 3.29
C LYS A 297 -16.10 12.37 2.31
#